data_4527cbb90abec60973216b8903641c75
#
_entry.id   4527cbb90abec60973216b8903641c75
#
_cell.length_a   1.000
_cell.length_b   1.000
_cell.length_c   1.000
_cell.angle_alpha   90.00
_cell.angle_beta   90.00
_cell.angle_gamma   90.00
#
_symmetry.space_group_name_H-M   'P 1'
#
loop_
_entity.id
_entity.type
_entity.pdbx_description
1 polymer ?
#
loop_
_entity_poly.entity_id
_entity_poly.type
_entity_poly.pdbx_seq_one_letter_code
_entity_poly.pdbx_strand_id
1 'polypeptide(L)'
;HRHLPEISQGLCRASGGDVGLTFVPHLTPMIRGIHATLYAHVADRSVDLQALFEKRYADEPFVDVMPAGSHPETRSVRGANVCRIAVH
;
A
#
# COMPACT_ATOMS: atom_id res chain seq x y z
N HIS A 1 -9.63 11.21 13.82
CA HIS A 1 -9.33 11.32 12.39
C HIS A 1 -10.52 10.90 11.53
N ARG A 2 -10.83 11.71 10.55
CA ARG A 2 -11.93 11.40 9.63
C ARG A 2 -11.66 10.18 8.75
N HIS A 3 -10.39 9.91 8.44
CA HIS A 3 -10.03 8.83 7.52
C HIS A 3 -9.92 7.47 8.17
N LEU A 4 -9.63 7.41 9.46
CA LEU A 4 -9.45 6.13 10.15
C LEU A 4 -10.66 5.21 10.06
N PRO A 5 -11.90 5.69 10.30
CA PRO A 5 -13.07 4.82 10.16
C PRO A 5 -13.26 4.28 8.75
N GLU A 6 -13.00 5.09 7.73
CA GLU A 6 -13.11 4.66 6.33
C GLU A 6 -12.09 3.59 5.99
N ILE A 7 -10.85 3.78 6.43
CA ILE A 7 -9.76 2.82 6.18
C ILE A 7 -10.06 1.51 6.89
N SER A 8 -10.48 1.57 8.16
CA SER A 8 -10.86 0.38 8.91
C SER A 8 -11.99 -0.38 8.23
N GLN A 9 -13.01 0.33 7.77
CA GLN A 9 -14.14 -0.28 7.07
C GLN A 9 -13.70 -0.97 5.78
N GLY A 10 -12.86 -0.32 4.99
CA GLY A 10 -12.35 -0.89 3.76
C GLY A 10 -11.52 -2.15 3.99
N LEU A 11 -10.65 -2.13 4.99
CA LEU A 11 -9.83 -3.28 5.35
C LEU A 11 -10.67 -4.44 5.87
N CYS A 12 -11.66 -4.15 6.71
CA CYS A 12 -12.57 -5.19 7.22
C CYS A 12 -13.36 -5.84 6.09
N ARG A 13 -13.83 -5.07 5.12
CA ARG A 13 -14.52 -5.60 3.95
C ARG A 13 -13.60 -6.47 3.09
N ALA A 14 -12.38 -6.02 2.87
CA ALA A 14 -11.42 -6.74 2.04
C ALA A 14 -10.98 -8.05 2.69
N SER A 15 -10.81 -8.07 4.01
CA SER A 15 -10.36 -9.25 4.74
C SER A 15 -11.48 -10.21 5.11
N GLY A 16 -12.73 -9.73 5.12
CA GLY A 16 -13.89 -10.50 5.57
C GLY A 16 -14.00 -10.59 7.09
N GLY A 17 -13.25 -9.82 7.85
CA GLY A 17 -13.27 -9.84 9.31
C GLY A 17 -12.66 -8.57 9.89
N ASP A 18 -12.54 -8.53 11.21
CA ASP A 18 -11.96 -7.39 11.90
C ASP A 18 -10.46 -7.26 11.63
N VAL A 19 -10.00 -6.05 11.40
CA VAL A 19 -8.59 -5.74 11.20
C VAL A 19 -8.17 -4.67 12.21
N GLY A 20 -7.18 -4.99 13.03
CA GLY A 20 -6.55 -4.01 13.91
C GLY A 20 -5.69 -3.06 13.10
N LEU A 21 -5.87 -1.76 13.31
CA LEU A 21 -5.18 -0.74 12.53
C LEU A 21 -4.74 0.42 13.40
N THR A 22 -3.48 0.79 13.25
CA THR A 22 -2.95 2.07 13.74
C THR A 22 -2.69 2.96 12.54
N PHE A 23 -3.32 4.13 12.52
CA PHE A 23 -3.19 5.07 11.41
C PHE A 23 -2.69 6.40 11.95
N VAL A 24 -1.54 6.85 11.44
CA VAL A 24 -0.91 8.11 11.87
C VAL A 24 -0.67 8.97 10.63
N PRO A 25 -1.57 9.90 10.33
CA PRO A 25 -1.37 10.81 9.21
C PRO A 25 -0.36 11.89 9.55
N HIS A 26 0.38 12.33 8.54
CA HIS A 26 1.33 13.41 8.65
C HIS A 26 0.98 14.51 7.64
N LEU A 27 1.07 15.77 8.08
CA LEU A 27 1.01 16.90 7.18
C LEU A 27 2.41 17.16 6.65
N THR A 28 2.55 17.15 5.34
CA THR A 28 3.84 17.35 4.69
C THR A 28 3.72 18.49 3.65
N PRO A 29 4.84 19.13 3.29
CA PRO A 29 4.80 20.22 2.31
C PRO A 29 4.69 19.70 0.88
N MET A 30 3.63 18.95 0.59
CA MET A 30 3.31 18.50 -0.76
C MET A 30 1.84 18.75 -1.06
N ILE A 31 1.59 19.16 -2.30
CA ILE A 31 0.25 19.49 -2.77
C ILE A 31 -0.50 18.22 -3.19
N ARG A 32 0.21 17.29 -3.81
CA ARG A 32 -0.35 16.06 -4.37
C ARG A 32 0.47 14.85 -3.96
N GLY A 33 -0.20 13.74 -3.90
CA GLY A 33 0.43 12.45 -3.66
C GLY A 33 0.24 11.95 -2.25
N ILE A 34 0.43 10.65 -2.10
CA ILE A 34 0.38 9.96 -0.81
C ILE A 34 1.59 9.04 -0.77
N HIS A 35 2.32 9.09 0.33
CA HIS A 35 3.36 8.11 0.61
C HIS A 35 2.98 7.37 1.88
N ALA A 36 2.71 6.08 1.76
CA ALA A 36 2.30 5.25 2.87
C ALA A 36 3.34 4.17 3.14
N THR A 37 3.69 3.98 4.39
CA THR A 37 4.50 2.85 4.83
C THR A 37 3.62 1.97 5.70
N LEU A 38 3.53 0.68 5.33
CA LEU A 38 2.68 -0.27 6.01
C LEU A 38 3.52 -1.38 6.64
N TYR A 39 3.28 -1.64 7.90
CA TYR A 39 3.88 -2.76 8.61
C TYR A 39 2.80 -3.79 8.89
N ALA A 40 3.09 -5.04 8.59
CA ALA A 40 2.13 -6.10 8.80
C ALA A 40 2.81 -7.36 9.30
N HIS A 41 2.08 -8.15 10.07
CA HIS A 41 2.52 -9.48 10.46
C HIS A 41 2.11 -10.47 9.40
N VAL A 42 3.04 -11.30 8.97
CA VAL A 42 2.81 -12.31 7.95
C VAL A 42 2.44 -13.62 8.63
N ALA A 43 1.29 -14.18 8.27
CA ALA A 43 0.83 -15.45 8.85
C ALA A 43 1.71 -16.62 8.41
N ASP A 44 2.21 -16.59 7.19
CA ASP A 44 3.07 -17.62 6.63
C ASP A 44 4.38 -17.03 6.15
N ARG A 45 5.46 -17.28 6.87
CA ARG A 45 6.79 -16.73 6.58
C ARG A 45 7.46 -17.38 5.39
N SER A 46 6.93 -18.49 4.88
CA SER A 46 7.48 -19.16 3.70
C SER A 46 7.05 -18.50 2.40
N VAL A 47 6.10 -17.56 2.45
CA VAL A 47 5.58 -16.88 1.27
C VAL A 47 6.57 -15.84 0.77
N ASP A 48 6.85 -15.86 -0.54
CA ASP A 48 7.60 -14.80 -1.21
C ASP A 48 6.63 -13.65 -1.49
N LEU A 49 6.70 -12.60 -0.67
CA LEU A 49 5.80 -11.47 -0.76
C LEU A 49 5.97 -10.69 -2.07
N GLN A 50 7.21 -10.58 -2.56
CA GLN A 50 7.46 -9.90 -3.84
C GLN A 50 6.72 -10.62 -4.97
N ALA A 51 6.85 -11.93 -5.06
CA ALA A 51 6.19 -12.73 -6.08
C ALA A 51 4.67 -12.68 -5.92
N LEU A 52 4.18 -12.70 -4.67
CA LEU A 52 2.75 -12.62 -4.39
C LEU A 52 2.15 -11.32 -4.91
N PHE A 53 2.80 -10.19 -4.64
CA PHE A 53 2.34 -8.88 -5.10
C PHE A 53 2.42 -8.75 -6.63
N GLU A 54 3.49 -9.24 -7.24
CA GLU A 54 3.63 -9.23 -8.69
C GLU A 54 2.51 -10.02 -9.36
N LYS A 55 2.19 -11.19 -8.83
CA LYS A 55 1.12 -12.04 -9.35
C LYS A 55 -0.25 -11.40 -9.16
N ARG A 56 -0.50 -10.85 -7.95
CA ARG A 56 -1.81 -10.26 -7.62
C ARG A 56 -2.15 -9.08 -8.51
N TYR A 57 -1.17 -8.27 -8.85
CA TYR A 57 -1.36 -7.03 -9.59
C TYR A 57 -0.87 -7.08 -11.04
N ALA A 58 -0.57 -8.28 -11.55
CA ALA A 58 -0.03 -8.43 -12.90
C ALA A 58 -0.92 -7.84 -14.00
N ASP A 59 -2.24 -7.93 -13.82
CA ASP A 59 -3.22 -7.45 -14.80
C ASP A 59 -3.83 -6.10 -14.45
N GLU A 60 -3.25 -5.40 -13.47
CA GLU A 60 -3.77 -4.11 -13.01
C GLU A 60 -2.97 -2.97 -13.62
N PRO A 61 -3.53 -2.24 -14.59
CA PRO A 61 -2.75 -1.23 -15.34
C PRO A 61 -2.35 -0.02 -14.51
N PHE A 62 -3.04 0.23 -13.39
CA PHE A 62 -2.75 1.38 -12.52
C PHE A 62 -1.97 1.02 -11.27
N VAL A 63 -1.55 -0.22 -11.14
CA VAL A 63 -0.71 -0.67 -10.02
C VAL A 63 0.61 -1.18 -10.57
N ASP A 64 1.70 -0.60 -10.09
CA ASP A 64 3.04 -0.96 -10.47
C ASP A 64 3.77 -1.55 -9.26
N VAL A 65 4.04 -2.85 -9.28
CA VAL A 65 4.84 -3.49 -8.24
C VAL A 65 6.29 -3.35 -8.65
N MET A 66 7.03 -2.56 -7.89
CA MET A 66 8.42 -2.23 -8.18
C MET A 66 9.34 -3.42 -7.93
N PRO A 67 10.50 -3.49 -8.61
CA PRO A 67 11.48 -4.55 -8.34
C PRO A 67 11.93 -4.57 -6.88
N ALA A 68 12.35 -5.74 -6.41
CA ALA A 68 12.85 -5.91 -5.06
C ALA A 68 14.00 -4.93 -4.77
N GLY A 69 14.01 -4.35 -3.58
CA GLY A 69 15.02 -3.38 -3.18
C GLY A 69 14.75 -1.95 -3.61
N SER A 70 13.65 -1.71 -4.33
CA SER A 70 13.25 -0.37 -4.75
C SER A 70 12.57 0.40 -3.62
N HIS A 71 12.55 1.72 -3.77
CA HIS A 71 11.86 2.60 -2.83
C HIS A 71 10.96 3.54 -3.61
N PRO A 72 9.65 3.56 -3.33
CA PRO A 72 8.74 4.48 -4.01
C PRO A 72 8.94 5.91 -3.51
N GLU A 73 8.65 6.86 -4.38
CA GLU A 73 8.66 8.28 -4.02
C GLU A 73 7.50 8.99 -4.70
N THR A 74 7.01 10.05 -4.07
CA THR A 74 5.84 10.78 -4.60
C THR A 74 6.14 11.44 -5.94
N ARG A 75 7.38 11.87 -6.15
CA ARG A 75 7.81 12.49 -7.40
C ARG A 75 7.54 11.60 -8.61
N SER A 76 7.75 10.30 -8.46
CA SER A 76 7.63 9.36 -9.58
C SER A 76 6.20 9.08 -10.00
N VAL A 77 5.21 9.41 -9.17
CA VAL A 77 3.80 9.21 -9.48
C VAL A 77 3.03 10.51 -9.66
N ARG A 78 3.70 11.66 -9.51
CA ARG A 78 3.07 12.96 -9.66
C ARG A 78 2.53 13.12 -11.07
N GLY A 79 1.26 13.52 -11.17
CA GLY A 79 0.61 13.71 -12.47
C GLY A 79 0.16 12.42 -13.14
N ALA A 80 0.35 11.27 -12.48
CA ALA A 80 -0.07 9.97 -13.00
C ALA A 80 -1.11 9.34 -12.08
N ASN A 81 -1.97 8.51 -12.65
CA ASN A 81 -2.95 7.74 -11.89
C ASN A 81 -2.41 6.33 -11.64
N VAL A 82 -1.30 6.25 -10.93
CA VAL A 82 -0.58 5.00 -10.69
C VAL A 82 -0.26 4.86 -9.21
N CYS A 83 -0.47 3.67 -8.69
CA CYS A 83 -0.03 3.27 -7.35
C CYS A 83 1.22 2.41 -7.49
N ARG A 84 2.34 2.87 -6.94
CA ARG A 84 3.58 2.11 -6.93
C ARG A 84 3.80 1.47 -5.57
N ILE A 85 4.08 0.18 -5.58
CA ILE A 85 4.24 -0.62 -4.37
C ILE A 85 5.64 -1.24 -4.38
N ALA A 86 6.37 -1.04 -3.29
CA ALA A 86 7.63 -1.75 -3.05
C ALA A 86 7.45 -2.64 -1.81
N VAL A 87 7.99 -3.84 -1.87
CA VAL A 87 7.89 -4.83 -0.80
C VAL A 87 9.26 -5.03 -0.18
N HIS A 88 9.32 -4.98 1.15
CA HIS A 88 10.58 -5.14 1.90
C HIS A 88 10.46 -6.20 2.99
#